data_dad4905ea6a9abd2c72dc95a8c222b20
#
_entry.id   dad4905ea6a9abd2c72dc95a8c222b20
#
_cell.length_a   1.000
_cell.length_b   1.000
_cell.length_c   1.000
_cell.angle_alpha   90.00
_cell.angle_beta   90.00
_cell.angle_gamma   90.00
#
_symmetry.space_group_name_H-M   'P 1'
#
loop_
_entity.id
_entity.type
_entity.pdbx_description
1 polymer ?
#
loop_
_entity_poly.entity_id
_entity_poly.type
_entity_poly.pdbx_seq_one_letter_code
_entity_poly.pdbx_strand_id
1 'polypeptide(L)'
;QTCALPISAFLCRQTDFIRACAQSGKPVNFKKGQFLSPHEMLNVIEKARAAAKEVNLPDQFLVCERGASFGYNNLVSDMRSLAILREANAPVVFDATHSVQLPGGQGTASGGQREFVPVLARAAIAVGVSGLFMETHPDPSKALSDGPNAVPLNRMKELLESLVAIDSVVKSSQPFLENSFK
;
A
#
# COMPACT_ATOMS: atom_id res chain seq x y z
N GLN A 1 17.19 -11.48 1.76
CA GLN A 1 16.08 -10.54 1.99
C GLN A 1 15.73 -9.84 0.67
N THR A 2 14.63 -10.20 0.10
CA THR A 2 14.09 -9.49 -1.05
C THR A 2 13.39 -8.25 -0.53
N CYS A 3 14.08 -7.12 -0.50
CA CYS A 3 13.45 -5.87 -0.15
C CYS A 3 12.94 -5.21 -1.43
N ALA A 4 11.64 -5.10 -1.59
CA ALA A 4 11.08 -4.15 -2.53
C ALA A 4 11.41 -2.73 -2.05
N LEU A 5 11.79 -1.84 -2.95
CA LEU A 5 12.00 -0.44 -2.63
C LEU A 5 10.64 0.24 -2.46
N PRO A 6 10.23 0.65 -1.25
CA PRO A 6 8.99 1.40 -1.09
C PRO A 6 9.21 2.84 -1.51
N ILE A 7 8.48 3.29 -2.53
CA ILE A 7 8.55 4.67 -2.99
C ILE A 7 7.51 5.49 -2.26
N SER A 8 7.97 6.59 -1.62
CA SER A 8 7.11 7.51 -0.91
C SER A 8 5.97 8.02 -1.79
N ALA A 9 4.77 8.11 -1.19
CA ALA A 9 3.58 8.62 -1.84
C ALA A 9 3.76 10.03 -2.47
N PHE A 10 4.55 10.89 -1.86
CA PHE A 10 4.83 12.23 -2.40
C PHE A 10 5.68 12.21 -3.67
N LEU A 11 6.45 11.17 -3.90
CA LEU A 11 7.34 11.04 -5.05
C LEU A 11 6.72 10.27 -6.23
N CYS A 12 5.49 9.79 -6.08
CA CYS A 12 4.83 8.93 -7.07
C CYS A 12 4.55 9.62 -8.41
N ARG A 13 4.67 10.95 -8.51
CA ARG A 13 4.56 11.71 -9.77
C ARG A 13 5.90 12.19 -10.34
N GLN A 14 7.00 11.99 -9.63
CA GLN A 14 8.33 12.42 -10.07
C GLN A 14 8.86 11.46 -11.12
N THR A 15 8.72 11.81 -12.40
CA THR A 15 9.04 10.91 -13.53
C THR A 15 10.49 10.43 -13.50
N ASP A 16 11.45 11.34 -13.26
CA ASP A 16 12.87 10.97 -13.22
C ASP A 16 13.18 10.04 -12.06
N PHE A 17 12.54 10.24 -10.91
CA PHE A 17 12.69 9.37 -9.76
C PHE A 17 12.09 7.98 -9.99
N ILE A 18 10.89 7.92 -10.60
CA ILE A 18 10.26 6.65 -11.00
C ILE A 18 11.19 5.87 -11.93
N ARG A 19 11.75 6.55 -12.94
CA ARG A 19 12.70 5.95 -13.91
C ARG A 19 13.95 5.40 -13.20
N ALA A 20 14.58 6.21 -12.36
CA ALA A 20 15.78 5.80 -11.62
C ALA A 20 15.50 4.57 -10.73
N CYS A 21 14.37 4.54 -10.03
CA CYS A 21 13.97 3.39 -9.22
C CYS A 21 13.72 2.14 -10.08
N ALA A 22 13.00 2.29 -11.20
CA ALA A 22 12.71 1.18 -12.11
C ALA A 22 13.98 0.60 -12.75
N GLN A 23 14.97 1.44 -13.03
CA GLN A 23 16.27 1.05 -13.60
C GLN A 23 17.27 0.51 -12.57
N SER A 24 16.92 0.49 -11.28
CA SER A 24 17.77 -0.07 -10.21
C SER A 24 17.92 -1.59 -10.25
N GLY A 25 17.06 -2.28 -10.99
CA GLY A 25 17.01 -3.75 -11.04
C GLY A 25 16.40 -4.40 -9.79
N LYS A 26 15.84 -3.63 -8.89
CA LYS A 26 15.18 -4.13 -7.66
C LYS A 26 13.67 -4.09 -7.81
N PRO A 27 12.93 -4.98 -7.13
CA PRO A 27 11.49 -4.85 -7.01
C PRO A 27 11.12 -3.49 -6.40
N VAL A 28 10.11 -2.81 -6.94
CA VAL A 28 9.70 -1.48 -6.48
C VAL A 28 8.21 -1.48 -6.14
N ASN A 29 7.88 -1.00 -4.94
CA ASN A 29 6.51 -0.81 -4.47
C ASN A 29 6.15 0.68 -4.52
N PHE A 30 5.37 1.09 -5.53
CA PHE A 30 4.95 2.47 -5.71
C PHE A 30 3.72 2.79 -4.87
N LYS A 31 3.90 3.57 -3.81
CA LYS A 31 2.79 4.04 -2.97
C LYS A 31 2.03 5.17 -3.66
N LYS A 32 0.70 5.02 -3.74
CA LYS A 32 -0.18 6.05 -4.27
C LYS A 32 -0.12 7.31 -3.42
N GLY A 33 0.01 8.46 -4.06
CA GLY A 33 -0.14 9.76 -3.38
C GLY A 33 -1.54 9.93 -2.80
N GLN A 34 -1.64 10.56 -1.63
CA GLN A 34 -2.93 10.85 -1.00
C GLN A 34 -3.82 11.79 -1.85
N PHE A 35 -3.21 12.48 -2.79
CA PHE A 35 -3.83 13.44 -3.72
C PHE A 35 -4.16 12.85 -5.09
N LEU A 36 -3.82 11.58 -5.34
CA LEU A 36 -4.05 10.89 -6.61
C LEU A 36 -5.32 10.02 -6.57
N SER A 37 -6.00 9.96 -7.71
CA SER A 37 -6.96 8.89 -7.97
C SER A 37 -6.24 7.56 -8.21
N PRO A 38 -6.89 6.41 -7.99
CA PRO A 38 -6.28 5.12 -8.27
C PRO A 38 -5.95 4.93 -9.77
N HIS A 39 -6.75 5.50 -10.69
CA HIS A 39 -6.49 5.42 -12.13
C HIS A 39 -5.18 6.12 -12.53
N GLU A 40 -4.76 7.19 -11.85
CA GLU A 40 -3.51 7.87 -12.16
C GLU A 40 -2.28 7.00 -11.86
N MET A 41 -2.40 6.01 -10.97
CA MET A 41 -1.32 5.07 -10.67
C MET A 41 -1.03 4.10 -11.83
N LEU A 42 -1.99 3.86 -12.73
CA LEU A 42 -1.75 3.10 -13.96
C LEU A 42 -0.62 3.75 -14.77
N ASN A 43 -0.64 5.07 -14.90
CA ASN A 43 0.42 5.81 -15.59
C ASN A 43 1.79 5.72 -14.88
N VAL A 44 1.81 5.59 -13.55
CA VAL A 44 3.06 5.42 -12.78
C VAL A 44 3.69 4.08 -13.13
N ILE A 45 2.90 3.01 -13.12
CA ILE A 45 3.37 1.66 -13.46
C ILE A 45 3.83 1.58 -14.91
N GLU A 46 3.09 2.17 -15.86
CA GLU A 46 3.51 2.20 -17.27
C GLU A 46 4.83 2.95 -17.48
N LYS A 47 5.04 4.08 -16.79
CA LYS A 47 6.33 4.79 -16.82
C LYS A 47 7.48 3.93 -16.27
N ALA A 48 7.24 3.20 -15.19
CA ALA A 48 8.23 2.32 -14.60
C ALA A 48 8.58 1.16 -15.55
N ARG A 49 7.59 0.54 -16.18
CA ARG A 49 7.76 -0.51 -17.19
C ARG A 49 8.57 -0.03 -18.38
N ALA A 50 8.20 1.14 -18.93
CA ALA A 50 8.93 1.73 -20.04
C ALA A 50 10.41 1.96 -19.69
N ALA A 51 10.68 2.50 -18.50
CA ALA A 51 12.04 2.75 -18.04
C ALA A 51 12.86 1.47 -17.81
N ALA A 52 12.25 0.42 -17.24
CA ALA A 52 12.91 -0.87 -17.06
C ALA A 52 13.24 -1.53 -18.41
N LYS A 53 12.31 -1.45 -19.37
CA LYS A 53 12.48 -2.00 -20.72
C LYS A 53 13.66 -1.36 -21.47
N GLU A 54 13.90 -0.07 -21.30
CA GLU A 54 15.03 0.65 -21.92
C GLU A 54 16.40 0.04 -21.54
N VAL A 55 16.49 -0.55 -20.35
CA VAL A 55 17.72 -1.16 -19.83
C VAL A 55 17.63 -2.69 -19.71
N ASN A 56 16.65 -3.30 -20.37
CA ASN A 56 16.41 -4.75 -20.40
C ASN A 56 16.21 -5.39 -19.01
N LEU A 57 15.54 -4.70 -18.11
CA LEU A 57 15.17 -5.21 -16.77
C LEU A 57 13.74 -5.77 -16.76
N PRO A 58 13.47 -6.77 -15.91
CA PRO A 58 12.14 -7.36 -15.78
C PRO A 58 11.14 -6.41 -15.09
N ASP A 59 9.85 -6.63 -15.36
CA ASP A 59 8.74 -6.00 -14.63
C ASP A 59 8.65 -6.59 -13.21
N GLN A 60 9.06 -5.82 -12.20
CA GLN A 60 9.04 -6.19 -10.79
C GLN A 60 8.38 -5.07 -9.95
N PHE A 61 7.27 -4.55 -10.46
CA PHE A 61 6.60 -3.39 -9.87
C PHE A 61 5.33 -3.80 -9.15
N LEU A 62 5.13 -3.22 -7.96
CA LEU A 62 3.92 -3.34 -7.16
C LEU A 62 3.30 -1.95 -7.03
N VAL A 63 2.00 -1.89 -6.91
CA VAL A 63 1.24 -0.65 -6.66
C VAL A 63 0.57 -0.72 -5.30
N CYS A 64 0.68 0.36 -4.53
CA CYS A 64 0.25 0.35 -3.13
C CYS A 64 -0.77 1.47 -2.85
N GLU A 65 -1.93 1.08 -2.33
CA GLU A 65 -2.93 1.99 -1.76
C GLU A 65 -2.56 2.34 -0.32
N ARG A 66 -2.71 3.60 0.06
CA ARG A 66 -2.45 4.08 1.42
C ARG A 66 -3.42 5.17 1.91
N GLY A 67 -4.60 5.25 1.33
CA GLY A 67 -5.60 6.27 1.61
C GLY A 67 -5.47 7.53 0.77
N ALA A 68 -6.52 8.29 0.73
CA ALA A 68 -6.62 9.58 0.08
C ALA A 68 -6.97 10.67 1.10
N SER A 69 -6.48 11.90 0.89
CA SER A 69 -6.79 13.05 1.74
C SER A 69 -8.29 13.33 1.72
N PHE A 70 -8.88 13.48 2.89
CA PHE A 70 -10.28 13.80 3.07
C PHE A 70 -10.42 14.85 4.17
N GLY A 71 -10.54 16.11 3.77
CA GLY A 71 -10.50 17.23 4.71
C GLY A 71 -9.09 17.49 5.26
N TYR A 72 -9.02 18.17 6.39
CA TYR A 72 -7.76 18.48 7.06
C TYR A 72 -7.30 17.32 7.96
N ASN A 73 -6.02 16.98 7.88
CA ASN A 73 -5.35 16.02 8.76
C ASN A 73 -6.04 14.64 8.84
N ASN A 74 -6.72 14.23 7.78
CA ASN A 74 -7.44 12.95 7.75
C ASN A 74 -7.26 12.23 6.42
N LEU A 75 -7.32 10.89 6.47
CA LEU A 75 -7.28 10.02 5.30
C LEU A 75 -8.50 9.10 5.30
N VAL A 76 -8.98 8.78 4.11
CA VAL A 76 -10.01 7.77 3.89
C VAL A 76 -9.49 6.73 2.90
N SER A 77 -9.71 5.45 3.20
CA SER A 77 -9.39 4.33 2.31
C SER A 77 -10.65 3.89 1.57
N ASP A 78 -10.66 4.12 0.26
CA ASP A 78 -11.69 3.60 -0.63
C ASP A 78 -11.32 2.19 -1.08
N MET A 79 -12.03 1.17 -0.60
CA MET A 79 -11.75 -0.23 -0.95
C MET A 79 -11.93 -0.52 -2.44
N ARG A 80 -12.72 0.27 -3.18
CA ARG A 80 -12.84 0.17 -4.63
C ARG A 80 -11.52 0.48 -5.35
N SER A 81 -10.68 1.32 -4.75
CA SER A 81 -9.37 1.66 -5.31
C SER A 81 -8.48 0.43 -5.49
N LEU A 82 -8.62 -0.59 -4.64
CA LEU A 82 -7.86 -1.83 -4.75
C LEU A 82 -8.23 -2.62 -6.01
N ALA A 83 -9.51 -2.65 -6.36
CA ALA A 83 -9.97 -3.27 -7.60
C ALA A 83 -9.51 -2.48 -8.84
N ILE A 84 -9.58 -1.15 -8.80
CA ILE A 84 -9.12 -0.27 -9.89
C ILE A 84 -7.61 -0.43 -10.10
N LEU A 85 -6.82 -0.48 -9.03
CA LEU A 85 -5.36 -0.64 -9.13
C LEU A 85 -4.94 -1.96 -9.78
N ARG A 86 -5.77 -3.01 -9.75
CA ARG A 86 -5.51 -4.26 -10.49
C ARG A 86 -5.45 -4.07 -12.00
N GLU A 87 -6.10 -3.05 -12.53
CA GLU A 87 -6.06 -2.72 -13.96
C GLU A 87 -4.64 -2.37 -14.44
N ALA A 88 -3.73 -2.02 -13.51
CA ALA A 88 -2.32 -1.85 -13.81
C ALA A 88 -1.59 -3.17 -14.16
N ASN A 89 -2.25 -4.34 -14.02
CA ASN A 89 -1.62 -5.66 -14.16
C ASN A 89 -0.34 -5.79 -13.30
N ALA A 90 -0.34 -5.20 -12.12
CA ALA A 90 0.72 -5.27 -11.12
C ALA A 90 0.13 -5.80 -9.79
N PRO A 91 0.91 -6.52 -8.97
CA PRO A 91 0.45 -6.91 -7.64
C PRO A 91 0.04 -5.68 -6.83
N VAL A 92 -1.17 -5.74 -6.25
CA VAL A 92 -1.72 -4.66 -5.42
C VAL A 92 -1.38 -4.90 -3.96
N VAL A 93 -0.78 -3.91 -3.33
CA VAL A 93 -0.46 -3.88 -1.90
C VAL A 93 -1.35 -2.85 -1.21
N PHE A 94 -1.77 -3.14 0.01
CA PHE A 94 -2.43 -2.18 0.88
C PHE A 94 -1.53 -1.83 2.07
N ASP A 95 -1.26 -0.54 2.25
CA ASP A 95 -0.51 -0.03 3.39
C ASP A 95 -1.47 0.26 4.54
N ALA A 96 -1.58 -0.69 5.46
CA ALA A 96 -2.54 -0.62 6.55
C ALA A 96 -2.15 0.39 7.65
N THR A 97 -0.86 0.65 7.82
CA THR A 97 -0.38 1.55 8.86
C THR A 97 -0.41 3.02 8.45
N HIS A 98 -0.02 3.34 7.21
CA HIS A 98 -0.12 4.72 6.74
C HIS A 98 -1.53 5.14 6.34
N SER A 99 -2.45 4.19 6.11
CA SER A 99 -3.87 4.50 5.85
C SER A 99 -4.61 5.10 7.03
N VAL A 100 -4.11 4.88 8.25
CA VAL A 100 -4.70 5.40 9.49
C VAL A 100 -3.91 6.58 10.07
N GLN A 101 -3.00 7.13 9.29
CA GLN A 101 -2.23 8.32 9.65
C GLN A 101 -3.16 9.55 9.70
N LEU A 102 -2.87 10.44 10.63
CA LEU A 102 -3.44 11.78 10.69
C LEU A 102 -2.32 12.78 10.33
N PRO A 103 -2.16 13.11 9.03
CA PRO A 103 -1.04 13.95 8.58
C PRO A 103 -1.04 15.31 9.29
N GLY A 104 0.09 15.66 9.94
CA GLY A 104 0.21 16.92 10.68
C GLY A 104 -0.67 17.02 11.93
N GLY A 105 -1.33 15.93 12.36
CA GLY A 105 -2.28 15.95 13.48
C GLY A 105 -1.67 16.26 14.84
N GLN A 106 -0.33 16.25 14.95
CA GLN A 106 0.42 16.63 16.16
C GLN A 106 1.32 17.85 15.92
N GLY A 107 0.96 18.73 14.99
CA GLY A 107 1.76 19.91 14.63
C GLY A 107 3.03 19.56 13.86
N THR A 108 4.12 19.22 14.54
CA THR A 108 5.41 18.86 13.91
C THR A 108 5.51 17.37 13.52
N ALA A 109 4.54 16.54 13.92
CA ALA A 109 4.52 15.11 13.63
C ALA A 109 3.12 14.66 13.17
N SER A 110 3.06 13.55 12.47
CA SER A 110 1.80 12.89 12.14
C SER A 110 1.24 12.18 13.38
N GLY A 111 -0.05 12.35 13.62
CA GLY A 111 -0.83 11.50 14.49
C GLY A 111 -1.22 10.20 13.81
N GLY A 112 -1.97 9.34 14.50
CA GLY A 112 -2.48 8.10 13.92
C GLY A 112 -3.51 7.41 14.78
N GLN A 113 -4.26 6.53 14.15
CA GLN A 113 -5.37 5.78 14.74
C GLN A 113 -5.10 4.27 14.59
N ARG A 114 -4.06 3.79 15.27
CA ARG A 114 -3.59 2.38 15.23
C ARG A 114 -4.70 1.36 15.40
N GLU A 115 -5.71 1.68 16.18
CA GLU A 115 -6.86 0.82 16.44
C GLU A 115 -7.62 0.42 15.17
N PHE A 116 -7.51 1.21 14.09
CA PHE A 116 -8.12 0.90 12.80
C PHE A 116 -7.22 0.09 11.84
N VAL A 117 -5.95 -0.13 12.17
CA VAL A 117 -5.06 -0.95 11.33
C VAL A 117 -5.63 -2.36 11.10
N PRO A 118 -6.07 -3.10 12.14
CA PRO A 118 -6.68 -4.43 11.92
C PRO A 118 -7.98 -4.37 11.11
N VAL A 119 -8.76 -3.30 11.27
CA VAL A 119 -10.02 -3.11 10.55
C VAL A 119 -9.77 -2.98 9.05
N LEU A 120 -8.90 -2.04 8.66
CA LEU A 120 -8.60 -1.79 7.26
C LEU A 120 -7.79 -2.92 6.62
N ALA A 121 -6.85 -3.53 7.35
CA ALA A 121 -6.09 -4.68 6.87
C ALA A 121 -7.03 -5.85 6.52
N ARG A 122 -7.98 -6.19 7.39
CA ARG A 122 -8.98 -7.25 7.12
C ARG A 122 -9.86 -6.91 5.92
N ALA A 123 -10.32 -5.67 5.80
CA ALA A 123 -11.10 -5.21 4.65
C ALA A 123 -10.31 -5.36 3.35
N ALA A 124 -9.04 -4.94 3.33
CA ALA A 124 -8.18 -5.06 2.14
C ALA A 124 -7.92 -6.52 1.75
N ILE A 125 -7.65 -7.39 2.73
CA ILE A 125 -7.51 -8.84 2.48
C ILE A 125 -8.80 -9.43 1.92
N ALA A 126 -9.97 -9.02 2.43
CA ALA A 126 -11.26 -9.49 1.92
C ALA A 126 -11.53 -9.03 0.47
N VAL A 127 -10.98 -7.90 0.03
CA VAL A 127 -10.96 -7.50 -1.39
C VAL A 127 -10.02 -8.41 -2.21
N GLY A 128 -9.03 -9.06 -1.59
CA GLY A 128 -8.10 -9.98 -2.25
C GLY A 128 -6.83 -9.30 -2.76
N VAL A 129 -6.23 -8.39 -1.99
CA VAL A 129 -4.93 -7.80 -2.32
C VAL A 129 -3.82 -8.84 -2.39
N SER A 130 -2.75 -8.54 -3.13
CA SER A 130 -1.57 -9.42 -3.25
C SER A 130 -0.68 -9.37 -2.03
N GLY A 131 -0.75 -8.32 -1.22
CA GLY A 131 0.05 -8.17 -0.02
C GLY A 131 -0.37 -6.99 0.84
N LEU A 132 0.17 -6.97 2.07
CA LEU A 132 0.04 -5.86 3.00
C LEU A 132 1.40 -5.25 3.29
N PHE A 133 1.42 -3.94 3.45
CA PHE A 133 2.53 -3.22 4.07
C PHE A 133 2.09 -2.81 5.47
N MET A 134 2.90 -3.13 6.46
CA MET A 134 2.66 -2.76 7.85
C MET A 134 3.96 -2.42 8.55
N GLU A 135 3.97 -1.30 9.27
CA GLU A 135 5.04 -0.98 10.18
C GLU A 135 4.79 -1.60 11.56
N THR A 136 5.83 -2.11 12.17
CA THR A 136 5.78 -2.70 13.50
C THR A 136 6.96 -2.27 14.32
N HIS A 137 6.76 -2.14 15.63
CA HIS A 137 7.84 -1.78 16.55
C HIS A 137 7.63 -2.52 17.89
N PRO A 138 8.69 -2.99 18.57
CA PRO A 138 8.58 -3.61 19.89
C PRO A 138 7.87 -2.73 20.92
N ASP A 139 8.17 -1.44 20.90
CA ASP A 139 7.54 -0.41 21.72
C ASP A 139 7.23 0.82 20.85
N PRO A 140 6.04 0.91 20.24
CA PRO A 140 5.69 2.01 19.34
C PRO A 140 5.80 3.41 19.95
N SER A 141 5.78 3.55 21.27
CA SER A 141 5.98 4.84 21.93
C SER A 141 7.41 5.39 21.80
N LYS A 142 8.35 4.50 21.46
CA LYS A 142 9.77 4.81 21.26
C LYS A 142 10.18 4.77 19.77
N ALA A 143 9.24 4.59 18.88
CA ALA A 143 9.54 4.61 17.45
C ALA A 143 9.99 6.01 17.00
N LEU A 144 11.02 6.07 16.17
CA LEU A 144 11.56 7.34 15.65
C LEU A 144 10.59 8.05 14.70
N SER A 145 9.74 7.29 14.01
CA SER A 145 8.66 7.79 13.15
C SER A 145 7.47 6.85 13.24
N ASP A 146 6.29 7.35 12.87
CA ASP A 146 5.06 6.58 12.71
C ASP A 146 4.63 5.75 13.94
N GLY A 147 5.16 6.06 15.11
CA GLY A 147 4.81 5.41 16.36
C GLY A 147 3.30 5.31 16.61
N PRO A 148 2.50 6.38 16.39
CA PRO A 148 1.04 6.34 16.55
C PRO A 148 0.33 5.32 15.65
N ASN A 149 0.95 4.91 14.54
CA ASN A 149 0.36 3.98 13.56
C ASN A 149 0.96 2.57 13.65
N ALA A 150 2.22 2.44 14.11
CA ALA A 150 2.93 1.16 14.12
C ALA A 150 2.22 0.11 14.98
N VAL A 151 2.14 -1.11 14.46
CA VAL A 151 1.58 -2.26 15.19
C VAL A 151 2.57 -2.71 16.26
N PRO A 152 2.16 -2.91 17.53
CA PRO A 152 3.04 -3.51 18.53
C PRO A 152 3.50 -4.91 18.09
N LEU A 153 4.80 -5.18 18.12
CA LEU A 153 5.36 -6.43 17.62
C LEU A 153 4.76 -7.67 18.31
N ASN A 154 4.46 -7.58 19.61
CA ASN A 154 3.84 -8.66 20.37
C ASN A 154 2.39 -8.99 19.94
N ARG A 155 1.74 -8.10 19.18
CA ARG A 155 0.37 -8.33 18.63
C ARG A 155 0.41 -8.78 17.17
N MET A 156 1.58 -8.76 16.53
CA MET A 156 1.69 -9.05 15.10
C MET A 156 1.29 -10.49 14.76
N LYS A 157 1.67 -11.47 15.57
CA LYS A 157 1.33 -12.87 15.33
C LYS A 157 -0.20 -13.08 15.25
N GLU A 158 -0.93 -12.61 16.25
CA GLU A 158 -2.38 -12.71 16.32
C GLU A 158 -3.07 -12.03 15.12
N LEU A 159 -2.58 -10.85 14.75
CA LEU A 159 -3.07 -10.13 13.59
C LEU A 159 -2.85 -10.92 12.30
N LEU A 160 -1.63 -11.42 12.07
CA LEU A 160 -1.29 -12.20 10.88
C LEU A 160 -2.09 -13.50 10.77
N GLU A 161 -2.31 -14.22 11.86
CA GLU A 161 -3.12 -15.44 11.88
C GLU A 161 -4.56 -15.13 11.42
N SER A 162 -5.15 -14.04 11.90
CA SER A 162 -6.48 -13.59 11.45
C SER A 162 -6.51 -13.22 9.97
N LEU A 163 -5.48 -12.51 9.49
CA LEU A 163 -5.39 -12.07 8.09
C LEU A 163 -5.19 -13.27 7.13
N VAL A 164 -4.33 -14.22 7.48
CA VAL A 164 -4.09 -15.44 6.69
C VAL A 164 -5.37 -16.29 6.59
N ALA A 165 -6.14 -16.39 7.66
CA ALA A 165 -7.41 -17.12 7.63
C ALA A 165 -8.40 -16.50 6.63
N ILE A 166 -8.53 -15.17 6.61
CA ILE A 166 -9.38 -14.44 5.64
C ILE A 166 -8.83 -14.64 4.21
N ASP A 167 -7.54 -14.47 4.02
CA ASP A 167 -6.87 -14.60 2.72
C ASP A 167 -7.10 -15.99 2.11
N SER A 168 -7.00 -17.04 2.92
CA SER A 168 -7.24 -18.42 2.49
C SER A 168 -8.67 -18.62 1.97
N VAL A 169 -9.66 -18.05 2.63
CA VAL A 169 -11.07 -18.12 2.19
C VAL A 169 -11.25 -17.35 0.89
N VAL A 170 -10.74 -16.12 0.81
CA VAL A 170 -10.89 -15.26 -0.36
C VAL A 170 -10.22 -15.86 -1.60
N LYS A 171 -9.03 -16.42 -1.46
CA LYS A 171 -8.26 -17.00 -2.58
C LYS A 171 -8.72 -18.39 -2.99
N SER A 172 -9.38 -19.14 -2.10
CA SER A 172 -9.97 -20.44 -2.43
C SER A 172 -11.33 -20.33 -3.13
N SER A 173 -12.08 -19.25 -2.87
CA SER A 173 -13.29 -18.94 -3.61
C SER A 173 -12.87 -18.27 -4.93
N GLN A 174 -13.31 -18.84 -6.06
CA GLN A 174 -13.06 -18.20 -7.35
C GLN A 174 -13.58 -16.76 -7.31
N PRO A 175 -12.94 -15.80 -8.01
CA PRO A 175 -13.37 -14.42 -8.05
C PRO A 175 -14.75 -14.32 -8.72
N PHE A 176 -15.77 -14.58 -7.91
CA PHE A 176 -17.18 -14.69 -8.35
C PHE A 176 -17.69 -13.34 -8.90
N LEU A 177 -17.08 -12.24 -8.48
CA LEU A 177 -17.71 -10.94 -8.63
C LEU A 177 -17.14 -10.06 -9.76
N GLU A 178 -15.88 -10.24 -10.16
CA GLU A 178 -15.25 -9.27 -11.06
C GLU A 178 -15.75 -9.36 -12.52
N ASN A 179 -16.19 -10.53 -12.97
CA ASN A 179 -16.66 -10.73 -14.34
C ASN A 179 -18.17 -10.81 -14.49
N SER A 180 -18.93 -10.93 -13.40
CA SER A 180 -20.37 -11.17 -13.44
C SER A 180 -21.22 -9.91 -13.52
N PHE A 181 -20.61 -8.74 -13.31
CA PHE A 181 -21.29 -7.43 -13.33
C PHE A 181 -20.72 -6.45 -14.36
N LYS A 182 -19.88 -6.92 -15.28
CA LYS A 182 -19.37 -6.13 -16.41
C LYS A 182 -20.16 -6.41 -17.67
#